data_53a485253605d8013a5868628b8dcaa8
#
_entry.id   53a485253605d8013a5868628b8dcaa8
#
_cell.length_a   1.000
_cell.length_b   1.000
_cell.length_c   1.000
_cell.angle_alpha   90.00
_cell.angle_beta   90.00
_cell.angle_gamma   90.00
#
_symmetry.space_group_name_H-M   'P 1'
#
loop_
_entity.id
_entity.type
_entity.pdbx_description
1 polymer ?
#
loop_
_entity_poly.entity_id
_entity_poly.type
_entity_poly.pdbx_seq_one_letter_code
_entity_poly.pdbx_strand_id
1 'polypeptide(L)'
;EVPELPKEPKAKLGDIYQLGEHRLMCGDSTKESDIIKLMNGQKAEMVFTDPPYGMFLETDYSKIKGSEKSIGFKGNKKGNKYNKILGDNEDFTDLLISNIFKNFKYCKEIFIWGSDYFVDLLPNYGKDGSWFVWNKRSSEAQQKGIGNCFELLWSKKKHKRIVYNFEWFGFLSKDDPKEARNRLHPSMKPTILLTKIIQSYSEKNNLIADIYLGSGSTLIACEKTNRKCFGMELDPIYVDVIIKRWE
;
A
#
# COMPACT_ATOMS: atom_id res chain seq x y z
N GLU A 1 -15.30 -6.03 -8.79
CA GLU A 1 -14.64 -5.49 -9.99
C GLU A 1 -13.73 -4.32 -9.61
N VAL A 2 -12.66 -4.09 -10.41
CA VAL A 2 -11.81 -2.92 -10.21
C VAL A 2 -12.47 -1.76 -10.95
N PRO A 3 -12.90 -0.69 -10.25
CA PRO A 3 -13.65 0.41 -10.84
C PRO A 3 -12.75 1.30 -11.70
N GLU A 4 -13.35 2.06 -12.63
CA GLU A 4 -12.65 3.17 -13.30
C GLU A 4 -12.44 4.35 -12.34
N LEU A 5 -11.37 5.12 -12.57
CA LEU A 5 -11.11 6.34 -11.81
C LEU A 5 -12.21 7.37 -12.10
N PRO A 6 -12.84 7.98 -11.08
CA PRO A 6 -13.83 9.02 -11.29
C PRO A 6 -13.16 10.27 -11.86
N LYS A 7 -13.85 10.98 -12.75
CA LYS A 7 -13.36 12.26 -13.31
C LYS A 7 -13.38 13.37 -12.25
N GLU A 8 -14.40 13.38 -11.42
CA GLU A 8 -14.60 14.28 -10.30
C GLU A 8 -14.89 13.46 -9.05
N PRO A 9 -14.15 13.67 -7.95
CA PRO A 9 -14.39 12.96 -6.71
C PRO A 9 -15.67 13.45 -6.03
N LYS A 10 -16.40 12.51 -5.40
CA LYS A 10 -17.50 12.82 -4.48
C LYS A 10 -16.99 13.06 -3.08
N ALA A 11 -15.97 12.32 -2.68
CA ALA A 11 -15.31 12.45 -1.38
C ALA A 11 -14.60 13.80 -1.24
N LYS A 12 -14.55 14.31 -0.01
CA LYS A 12 -13.88 15.56 0.36
C LYS A 12 -13.00 15.34 1.59
N LEU A 13 -11.95 16.14 1.71
CA LEU A 13 -11.10 16.14 2.92
C LEU A 13 -11.95 16.35 4.17
N GLY A 14 -11.76 15.48 5.15
CA GLY A 14 -12.49 15.44 6.40
C GLY A 14 -13.67 14.48 6.43
N ASP A 15 -14.11 13.95 5.28
CA ASP A 15 -15.19 12.97 5.19
C ASP A 15 -14.77 11.62 5.79
N ILE A 16 -15.72 10.97 6.43
CA ILE A 16 -15.58 9.63 7.01
C ILE A 16 -16.71 8.75 6.53
N TYR A 17 -16.34 7.57 6.06
CA TYR A 17 -17.23 6.55 5.53
C TYR A 17 -17.19 5.31 6.40
N GLN A 18 -18.36 4.75 6.71
CA GLN A 18 -18.49 3.45 7.35
C GLN A 18 -18.77 2.41 6.27
N LEU A 19 -17.85 1.47 6.08
CA LEU A 19 -17.92 0.40 5.08
C LEU A 19 -18.01 -0.94 5.82
N GLY A 20 -19.24 -1.37 6.13
CA GLY A 20 -19.43 -2.50 7.03
C GLY A 20 -18.78 -2.26 8.40
N GLU A 21 -17.80 -3.08 8.79
CA GLU A 21 -17.01 -2.88 10.01
C GLU A 21 -15.74 -2.05 9.79
N HIS A 22 -15.46 -1.65 8.54
CA HIS A 22 -14.31 -0.79 8.23
C HIS A 22 -14.67 0.69 8.36
N ARG A 23 -13.65 1.51 8.58
CA ARG A 23 -13.76 2.96 8.63
C ARG A 23 -12.75 3.58 7.68
N LEU A 24 -13.23 4.39 6.75
CA LEU A 24 -12.41 5.06 5.75
C LEU A 24 -12.52 6.56 5.96
N MET A 25 -11.39 7.25 5.98
CA MET A 25 -11.33 8.71 6.08
C MET A 25 -10.62 9.30 4.86
N CYS A 26 -11.22 10.31 4.24
CA CYS A 26 -10.51 11.21 3.37
C CYS A 26 -9.76 12.22 4.24
N GLY A 27 -8.46 12.02 4.48
CA GLY A 27 -7.74 12.78 5.49
C GLY A 27 -6.24 12.86 5.26
N ASP A 28 -5.60 13.66 6.07
CA ASP A 28 -4.17 13.96 6.01
C ASP A 28 -3.45 13.28 7.19
N SER A 29 -2.71 12.22 6.90
CA SER A 29 -1.96 11.43 7.89
C SER A 29 -0.79 12.19 8.54
N THR A 30 -0.44 13.38 8.03
CA THR A 30 0.49 14.28 8.72
C THR A 30 -0.16 14.98 9.92
N LYS A 31 -1.49 15.00 9.97
CA LYS A 31 -2.27 15.64 11.03
C LYS A 31 -2.71 14.61 12.08
N GLU A 32 -2.18 14.76 13.28
CA GLU A 32 -2.57 13.92 14.43
C GLU A 32 -4.09 13.95 14.69
N SER A 33 -4.73 15.11 14.50
CA SER A 33 -6.18 15.28 14.63
C SER A 33 -6.98 14.35 13.73
N ASP A 34 -6.49 14.13 12.48
CA ASP A 34 -7.17 13.28 11.53
C ASP A 34 -6.99 11.79 11.90
N ILE A 35 -5.80 11.41 12.40
CA ILE A 35 -5.56 10.06 12.93
C ILE A 35 -6.46 9.79 14.13
N ILE A 36 -6.57 10.73 15.08
CA ILE A 36 -7.47 10.61 16.25
C ILE A 36 -8.93 10.45 15.79
N LYS A 37 -9.34 11.25 14.80
CA LYS A 37 -10.69 11.21 14.24
C LYS A 37 -10.98 9.90 13.52
N LEU A 38 -10.01 9.38 12.73
CA LEU A 38 -10.10 8.07 12.10
C LEU A 38 -10.27 6.97 13.14
N MET A 39 -9.40 6.95 14.16
CA MET A 39 -9.37 5.89 15.17
C MET A 39 -10.56 5.91 16.11
N ASN A 40 -11.23 7.05 16.27
CA ASN A 40 -12.47 7.19 17.08
C ASN A 40 -12.39 6.49 18.45
N GLY A 41 -11.29 6.68 19.17
CA GLY A 41 -11.03 6.09 20.47
C GLY A 41 -10.66 4.60 20.47
N GLN A 42 -10.67 3.93 19.32
CA GLN A 42 -10.26 2.53 19.21
C GLN A 42 -8.73 2.39 19.06
N LYS A 43 -8.22 1.21 19.44
CA LYS A 43 -6.79 0.88 19.31
C LYS A 43 -6.59 -0.23 18.29
N ALA A 44 -5.71 0.01 17.32
CA ALA A 44 -5.32 -1.01 16.37
C ALA A 44 -4.44 -2.07 17.04
N GLU A 45 -4.68 -3.33 16.71
CA GLU A 45 -3.79 -4.45 17.06
C GLU A 45 -2.60 -4.53 16.11
N MET A 46 -2.77 -4.08 14.87
CA MET A 46 -1.74 -4.05 13.84
C MET A 46 -1.80 -2.73 13.07
N VAL A 47 -0.62 -2.20 12.73
CA VAL A 47 -0.46 -1.23 11.64
C VAL A 47 0.13 -1.97 10.44
N PHE A 48 -0.47 -1.80 9.28
CA PHE A 48 0.02 -2.41 8.04
C PHE A 48 -0.09 -1.39 6.91
N THR A 49 1.01 -0.76 6.53
CA THR A 49 0.96 0.48 5.75
C THR A 49 2.10 0.63 4.75
N ASP A 50 1.86 1.44 3.70
CA ASP A 50 2.76 1.69 2.58
C ASP A 50 2.89 3.21 2.36
N PRO A 51 3.70 3.92 3.18
CA PRO A 51 3.87 5.36 3.05
C PRO A 51 4.57 5.73 1.73
N PRO A 52 4.41 6.95 1.22
CA PRO A 52 5.26 7.47 0.15
C PRO A 52 6.74 7.41 0.55
N TYR A 53 7.62 7.05 -0.41
CA TYR A 53 9.06 6.82 -0.12
C TYR A 53 9.93 8.07 -0.33
N GLY A 54 9.34 9.21 -0.72
CA GLY A 54 10.08 10.43 -1.02
C GLY A 54 10.91 10.37 -2.31
N MET A 55 10.55 9.48 -3.24
CA MET A 55 11.33 9.21 -4.44
C MET A 55 10.90 10.05 -5.65
N PHE A 56 9.89 10.93 -5.52
CA PHE A 56 9.30 11.67 -6.65
C PHE A 56 8.91 10.74 -7.81
N LEU A 57 8.21 9.64 -7.51
CA LEU A 57 7.93 8.58 -8.45
C LEU A 57 7.29 9.12 -9.75
N GLU A 58 7.98 8.90 -10.87
CA GLU A 58 7.40 9.21 -12.19
C GLU A 58 6.22 8.27 -12.48
N THR A 59 5.04 8.83 -12.55
CA THR A 59 3.77 8.09 -12.69
C THR A 59 3.25 8.04 -14.13
N ASP A 60 3.94 8.70 -15.07
CA ASP A 60 3.60 8.72 -16.51
C ASP A 60 4.41 7.67 -17.28
N TYR A 61 3.95 6.44 -17.25
CA TYR A 61 4.58 5.34 -18.00
C TYR A 61 4.30 5.37 -19.51
N SER A 62 3.46 6.30 -20.00
CA SER A 62 3.16 6.44 -21.44
C SER A 62 4.37 6.89 -22.26
N LYS A 63 5.38 7.46 -21.60
CA LYS A 63 6.60 7.98 -22.21
C LYS A 63 7.75 6.97 -22.26
N ILE A 64 7.63 5.80 -21.64
CA ILE A 64 8.71 4.80 -21.63
C ILE A 64 8.81 4.17 -23.01
N LYS A 65 9.79 4.63 -23.79
CA LYS A 65 10.17 4.03 -25.07
C LYS A 65 10.96 2.75 -24.79
N GLY A 66 10.51 1.60 -25.26
CA GLY A 66 11.30 0.36 -25.26
C GLY A 66 10.67 -0.86 -24.61
N SER A 67 9.46 -0.77 -24.04
CA SER A 67 8.75 -1.96 -23.53
C SER A 67 8.24 -2.91 -24.61
N GLU A 68 8.27 -2.51 -25.88
CA GLU A 68 7.71 -3.26 -27.01
C GLU A 68 8.53 -4.51 -27.39
N LYS A 69 9.83 -4.53 -27.09
CA LYS A 69 10.73 -5.63 -27.51
C LYS A 69 11.13 -6.62 -26.40
N SER A 70 10.97 -6.27 -25.15
CA SER A 70 11.53 -7.08 -24.04
C SER A 70 10.55 -8.04 -23.37
N ILE A 71 9.27 -7.92 -23.62
CA ILE A 71 8.26 -8.82 -23.06
C ILE A 71 7.25 -9.09 -24.17
N GLY A 72 7.35 -10.20 -24.87
CA GLY A 72 6.49 -10.78 -25.90
C GLY A 72 5.06 -10.23 -26.16
N PHE A 73 4.85 -8.93 -26.04
CA PHE A 73 3.58 -8.25 -26.25
C PHE A 73 3.41 -7.85 -27.71
N LYS A 74 2.61 -8.62 -28.44
CA LYS A 74 1.98 -8.16 -29.67
C LYS A 74 0.80 -7.25 -29.29
N GLY A 75 0.99 -5.94 -29.27
CA GLY A 75 -0.09 -4.98 -29.11
C GLY A 75 0.40 -3.59 -28.71
N ASN A 76 0.05 -2.58 -29.49
CA ASN A 76 0.27 -1.13 -29.27
C ASN A 76 -0.50 -0.61 -28.06
N LYS A 77 -0.22 -1.06 -26.84
CA LYS A 77 -0.78 -0.42 -25.63
C LYS A 77 0.26 0.51 -25.06
N LYS A 78 -0.02 1.83 -25.14
CA LYS A 78 0.71 2.86 -24.38
C LYS A 78 0.64 2.49 -22.89
N GLY A 79 1.74 2.70 -22.16
CA GLY A 79 1.76 2.56 -20.71
C GLY A 79 0.68 3.46 -20.06
N ASN A 80 0.20 3.08 -18.90
CA ASN A 80 -0.80 3.86 -18.17
C ASN A 80 -0.16 5.15 -17.63
N LYS A 81 -0.95 6.20 -17.60
CA LYS A 81 -0.62 7.43 -16.88
C LYS A 81 -1.46 7.44 -15.60
N TYR A 82 -0.79 7.57 -14.46
CA TYR A 82 -1.44 7.70 -13.15
C TYR A 82 -1.29 9.12 -12.63
N ASN A 83 -2.14 9.52 -11.69
CA ASN A 83 -1.96 10.77 -10.95
C ASN A 83 -0.66 10.71 -10.15
N LYS A 84 -0.06 11.88 -9.89
CA LYS A 84 1.10 11.97 -8.98
C LYS A 84 0.67 11.53 -7.58
N ILE A 85 1.58 10.84 -6.89
CA ILE A 85 1.37 10.48 -5.49
C ILE A 85 1.49 11.75 -4.66
N LEU A 86 0.44 12.09 -3.92
CA LEU A 86 0.46 13.23 -3.02
C LEU A 86 1.39 12.94 -1.82
N GLY A 87 2.28 13.89 -1.50
CA GLY A 87 3.22 13.75 -0.41
C GLY A 87 4.47 12.89 -0.70
N ASP A 88 4.69 12.47 -1.97
CA ASP A 88 5.91 11.74 -2.34
C ASP A 88 7.09 12.71 -2.57
N ASN A 89 7.59 13.30 -1.48
CA ASN A 89 8.79 14.13 -1.47
C ASN A 89 9.57 13.92 -0.17
N GLU A 90 10.89 14.20 -0.17
CA GLU A 90 11.79 13.93 0.96
C GLU A 90 11.36 14.65 2.25
N ASP A 91 10.92 15.91 2.16
CA ASP A 91 10.55 16.72 3.33
C ASP A 91 9.37 16.13 4.13
N PHE A 92 8.53 15.32 3.49
CA PHE A 92 7.38 14.69 4.13
C PHE A 92 7.69 13.33 4.74
N THR A 93 8.69 12.60 4.24
CA THR A 93 8.95 11.21 4.67
C THR A 93 9.21 11.12 6.17
N ASP A 94 10.04 12.00 6.72
CA ASP A 94 10.34 12.05 8.16
C ASP A 94 9.09 12.27 9.00
N LEU A 95 8.24 13.20 8.58
CA LEU A 95 6.99 13.49 9.27
C LEU A 95 6.01 12.31 9.18
N LEU A 96 5.90 11.67 8.01
CA LEU A 96 5.02 10.53 7.77
C LEU A 96 5.41 9.34 8.66
N ILE A 97 6.69 8.98 8.69
CA ILE A 97 7.19 7.85 9.49
C ILE A 97 7.12 8.16 10.99
N SER A 98 7.50 9.38 11.41
CA SER A 98 7.40 9.78 12.81
C SER A 98 5.96 9.73 13.32
N ASN A 99 4.97 10.11 12.50
CA ASN A 99 3.57 10.03 12.87
C ASN A 99 3.07 8.59 13.07
N ILE A 100 3.58 7.61 12.30
CA ILE A 100 3.27 6.21 12.55
C ILE A 100 3.71 5.83 13.96
N PHE A 101 4.98 6.07 14.31
CA PHE A 101 5.50 5.68 15.62
C PHE A 101 4.91 6.51 16.76
N LYS A 102 4.62 7.80 16.56
CA LYS A 102 4.00 8.67 17.56
C LYS A 102 2.59 8.18 17.92
N ASN A 103 1.75 7.89 16.93
CA ASN A 103 0.35 7.57 17.14
C ASN A 103 0.09 6.10 17.45
N PHE A 104 0.96 5.20 16.97
CA PHE A 104 0.78 3.75 17.10
C PHE A 104 1.88 3.05 17.90
N LYS A 105 2.66 3.79 18.72
CA LYS A 105 3.72 3.20 19.57
C LYS A 105 3.24 2.06 20.47
N TYR A 106 1.97 2.09 20.87
CA TYR A 106 1.33 1.06 21.68
C TYR A 106 1.10 -0.23 20.90
N CYS A 107 1.01 -0.16 19.57
CA CYS A 107 0.74 -1.30 18.70
C CYS A 107 1.96 -2.24 18.68
N LYS A 108 1.71 -3.52 18.91
CA LYS A 108 2.78 -4.53 18.94
C LYS A 108 3.24 -4.90 17.54
N GLU A 109 2.32 -4.96 16.60
CA GLU A 109 2.58 -5.29 15.20
C GLU A 109 2.49 -4.03 14.33
N ILE A 110 3.63 -3.57 13.84
CA ILE A 110 3.70 -2.47 12.87
C ILE A 110 4.49 -2.97 11.68
N PHE A 111 3.85 -3.06 10.53
CA PHE A 111 4.46 -3.43 9.26
C PHE A 111 4.50 -2.22 8.35
N ILE A 112 5.67 -1.89 7.79
CA ILE A 112 5.88 -0.75 6.91
C ILE A 112 6.60 -1.21 5.65
N TRP A 113 5.99 -1.01 4.49
CA TRP A 113 6.60 -1.24 3.18
C TRP A 113 7.64 -0.18 2.85
N GLY A 114 8.64 -0.55 2.04
CA GLY A 114 9.66 0.37 1.55
C GLY A 114 10.58 0.93 2.65
N SER A 115 10.64 0.28 3.80
CA SER A 115 11.38 0.77 4.97
C SER A 115 12.90 0.87 4.75
N ASP A 116 13.42 0.30 3.70
CA ASP A 116 14.82 0.45 3.27
C ASP A 116 15.13 1.85 2.75
N TYR A 117 14.14 2.61 2.29
CA TYR A 117 14.31 4.00 1.84
C TYR A 117 14.45 5.00 3.01
N PHE A 118 14.02 4.62 4.21
CA PHE A 118 14.05 5.47 5.42
C PHE A 118 14.46 4.68 6.66
N VAL A 119 15.48 3.84 6.50
CA VAL A 119 15.98 2.96 7.58
C VAL A 119 16.46 3.70 8.82
N ASP A 120 16.95 4.92 8.66
CA ASP A 120 17.40 5.83 9.69
C ASP A 120 16.26 6.34 10.60
N LEU A 121 15.03 6.34 10.10
CA LEU A 121 13.83 6.71 10.86
C LEU A 121 13.23 5.53 11.64
N LEU A 122 13.67 4.31 11.35
CA LEU A 122 13.20 3.12 12.06
C LEU A 122 13.89 2.99 13.43
N PRO A 123 13.20 2.43 14.44
CA PRO A 123 13.79 2.14 15.74
C PRO A 123 15.10 1.35 15.59
N ASN A 124 16.19 1.90 16.16
CA ASN A 124 17.54 1.32 16.09
C ASN A 124 17.94 0.92 14.65
N TYR A 125 17.65 1.79 13.66
CA TYR A 125 17.95 1.55 12.24
C TYR A 125 17.38 0.21 11.74
N GLY A 126 16.17 -0.13 12.16
CA GLY A 126 15.47 -1.37 11.78
C GLY A 126 16.02 -2.64 12.38
N LYS A 127 17.04 -2.57 13.28
CA LYS A 127 17.65 -3.75 13.92
C LYS A 127 16.75 -4.43 14.94
N ASP A 128 15.86 -3.68 15.58
CA ASP A 128 14.95 -4.18 16.60
C ASP A 128 13.74 -4.95 16.03
N GLY A 129 13.51 -4.82 14.73
CA GLY A 129 12.44 -5.49 14.00
C GLY A 129 12.89 -6.71 13.20
N SER A 130 12.06 -7.08 12.23
CA SER A 130 12.35 -8.11 11.24
C SER A 130 12.10 -7.61 9.83
N TRP A 131 12.88 -8.11 8.90
CA TRP A 131 12.77 -7.79 7.49
C TRP A 131 12.19 -8.97 6.75
N PHE A 132 11.27 -8.68 5.83
CA PHE A 132 10.65 -9.60 4.89
C PHE A 132 10.93 -9.14 3.48
N VAL A 133 11.02 -10.07 2.56
CA VAL A 133 11.23 -9.81 1.15
C VAL A 133 9.99 -10.21 0.37
N TRP A 134 9.45 -9.31 -0.42
CA TRP A 134 8.53 -9.67 -1.48
C TRP A 134 9.31 -9.79 -2.79
N ASN A 135 9.56 -11.02 -3.23
CA ASN A 135 10.16 -11.32 -4.52
C ASN A 135 9.10 -11.27 -5.63
N LYS A 136 9.25 -10.34 -6.54
CA LYS A 136 8.32 -10.08 -7.64
C LYS A 136 8.65 -10.87 -8.91
N ARG A 137 9.81 -11.49 -8.97
CA ARG A 137 10.36 -12.13 -10.16
C ARG A 137 10.61 -13.61 -9.91
N SER A 138 10.13 -14.46 -10.81
CA SER A 138 10.28 -15.92 -10.69
C SER A 138 11.48 -16.48 -11.45
N SER A 139 12.16 -15.70 -12.30
CA SER A 139 13.30 -16.13 -13.09
C SER A 139 14.34 -15.04 -13.29
N GLU A 140 15.59 -15.43 -13.60
CA GLU A 140 16.68 -14.50 -13.92
C GLU A 140 16.36 -13.63 -15.16
N ALA A 141 15.68 -14.18 -16.15
CA ALA A 141 15.27 -13.42 -17.32
C ALA A 141 14.32 -12.26 -16.94
N GLN A 142 13.43 -12.49 -15.99
CA GLN A 142 12.53 -11.47 -15.49
C GLN A 142 13.26 -10.41 -14.65
N GLN A 143 14.35 -10.77 -13.98
CA GLN A 143 15.15 -9.82 -13.18
C GLN A 143 15.85 -8.77 -14.06
N LYS A 144 16.08 -9.06 -15.35
CA LYS A 144 16.60 -8.10 -16.33
C LYS A 144 15.55 -7.11 -16.84
N GLY A 145 14.29 -7.25 -16.43
CA GLY A 145 13.20 -6.36 -16.82
C GLY A 145 13.23 -5.02 -16.06
N ILE A 146 12.36 -4.10 -16.48
CA ILE A 146 12.22 -2.77 -15.87
C ILE A 146 11.59 -2.89 -14.49
N GLY A 147 12.03 -2.05 -13.54
CA GLY A 147 11.53 -1.94 -12.18
C GLY A 147 12.20 -2.91 -11.19
N ASN A 148 11.94 -2.67 -9.91
CA ASN A 148 12.55 -3.43 -8.83
C ASN A 148 12.12 -4.89 -8.83
N CYS A 149 13.08 -5.80 -8.61
CA CYS A 149 12.83 -7.24 -8.56
C CYS A 149 12.18 -7.68 -7.26
N PHE A 150 12.33 -6.91 -6.20
CA PHE A 150 11.75 -7.17 -4.89
C PHE A 150 11.38 -5.86 -4.19
N GLU A 151 10.61 -5.97 -3.13
CA GLU A 151 10.37 -4.91 -2.15
C GLU A 151 10.61 -5.45 -0.75
N LEU A 152 10.99 -4.56 0.16
CA LEU A 152 11.20 -4.88 1.55
C LEU A 152 10.02 -4.42 2.41
N LEU A 153 9.69 -5.25 3.38
CA LEU A 153 8.70 -4.96 4.41
C LEU A 153 9.40 -5.12 5.76
N TRP A 154 9.37 -4.08 6.56
CA TRP A 154 9.86 -4.14 7.94
C TRP A 154 8.72 -4.32 8.92
N SER A 155 8.97 -5.10 9.98
CA SER A 155 8.06 -5.26 11.11
C SER A 155 8.74 -4.84 12.40
N LYS A 156 8.02 -4.13 13.26
CA LYS A 156 8.50 -3.71 14.59
C LYS A 156 8.85 -4.89 15.49
N LYS A 157 8.11 -6.00 15.37
CA LYS A 157 8.32 -7.20 16.20
C LYS A 157 9.31 -8.15 15.53
N LYS A 158 10.02 -8.93 16.34
CA LYS A 158 10.88 -10.02 15.85
C LYS A 158 10.05 -11.18 15.33
N HIS A 159 10.29 -11.56 14.09
CA HIS A 159 9.69 -12.67 13.39
C HIS A 159 10.77 -13.49 12.66
N LYS A 160 10.40 -14.69 12.23
CA LYS A 160 11.20 -15.45 11.26
C LYS A 160 11.28 -14.66 9.96
N ARG A 161 12.47 -14.54 9.38
CA ARG A 161 12.67 -13.91 8.08
C ARG A 161 12.04 -14.78 6.99
N ILE A 162 11.19 -14.17 6.16
CA ILE A 162 10.42 -14.87 5.12
C ILE A 162 10.59 -14.13 3.80
N VAL A 163 10.71 -14.91 2.72
CA VAL A 163 10.59 -14.42 1.36
C VAL A 163 9.22 -14.81 0.83
N TYR A 164 8.42 -13.83 0.47
CA TYR A 164 7.16 -14.01 -0.21
C TYR A 164 7.40 -14.01 -1.72
N ASN A 165 7.30 -15.16 -2.36
CA ASN A 165 7.35 -15.27 -3.81
C ASN A 165 5.94 -15.05 -4.35
N PHE A 166 5.73 -13.90 -4.96
CA PHE A 166 4.49 -13.51 -5.60
C PHE A 166 4.81 -12.67 -6.83
N GLU A 167 4.55 -13.23 -8.01
CA GLU A 167 4.93 -12.60 -9.28
C GLU A 167 4.06 -11.37 -9.57
N TRP A 168 4.72 -10.22 -9.78
CA TRP A 168 4.02 -8.97 -10.06
C TRP A 168 4.87 -8.02 -10.90
N PHE A 169 4.40 -7.70 -12.09
CA PHE A 169 5.03 -6.76 -13.02
C PHE A 169 4.25 -5.45 -13.16
N GLY A 170 3.43 -5.10 -12.18
CA GLY A 170 2.58 -3.93 -12.18
C GLY A 170 1.28 -4.14 -12.97
N PHE A 171 1.34 -4.50 -14.25
CA PHE A 171 0.19 -4.79 -15.11
C PHE A 171 0.06 -6.27 -15.48
N LEU A 172 1.01 -7.09 -15.07
CA LEU A 172 1.03 -8.54 -15.24
C LEU A 172 1.32 -9.22 -13.93
N SER A 173 0.59 -10.27 -13.65
CA SER A 173 0.84 -11.22 -12.58
C SER A 173 0.43 -12.60 -13.05
N LYS A 174 1.22 -13.60 -12.68
CA LYS A 174 0.84 -15.00 -12.84
C LYS A 174 -0.14 -15.42 -11.75
N ASP A 175 0.06 -14.87 -10.55
CA ASP A 175 -0.69 -15.25 -9.36
C ASP A 175 -2.06 -14.55 -9.27
N ASP A 176 -2.18 -13.31 -9.77
CA ASP A 176 -3.45 -12.58 -9.90
C ASP A 176 -3.50 -11.74 -11.19
N PRO A 177 -3.78 -12.38 -12.35
CA PRO A 177 -3.82 -11.68 -13.63
C PRO A 177 -4.93 -10.63 -13.72
N LYS A 178 -6.06 -10.83 -13.01
CA LYS A 178 -7.22 -9.92 -13.05
C LYS A 178 -6.90 -8.61 -12.33
N GLU A 179 -6.38 -8.69 -11.11
CA GLU A 179 -6.01 -7.51 -10.33
C GLU A 179 -4.87 -6.73 -11.00
N ALA A 180 -3.86 -7.44 -11.54
CA ALA A 180 -2.74 -6.79 -12.21
C ALA A 180 -3.15 -5.98 -13.45
N ARG A 181 -4.04 -6.54 -14.31
CA ARG A 181 -4.53 -5.84 -15.51
C ARG A 181 -5.33 -4.59 -15.20
N ASN A 182 -5.98 -4.57 -14.07
CA ASN A 182 -6.87 -3.50 -13.61
C ASN A 182 -6.22 -2.64 -12.52
N ARG A 183 -4.89 -2.53 -12.53
CA ARG A 183 -4.15 -1.71 -11.57
C ARG A 183 -4.60 -0.24 -11.63
N LEU A 184 -5.00 0.31 -10.48
CA LEU A 184 -5.55 1.66 -10.35
C LEU A 184 -4.55 2.69 -9.81
N HIS A 185 -3.55 2.22 -9.05
CA HIS A 185 -2.59 3.08 -8.38
C HIS A 185 -1.15 2.65 -8.74
N PRO A 186 -0.20 3.58 -8.95
CA PRO A 186 1.16 3.24 -9.37
C PRO A 186 1.92 2.37 -8.35
N SER A 187 1.63 2.49 -7.05
CA SER A 187 2.23 1.67 -5.99
C SER A 187 1.31 0.58 -5.45
N MET A 188 0.22 0.24 -6.17
CA MET A 188 -0.76 -0.76 -5.72
C MET A 188 -0.09 -2.10 -5.40
N LYS A 189 -0.27 -2.57 -4.16
CA LYS A 189 0.17 -3.89 -3.71
C LYS A 189 -0.89 -4.96 -4.04
N PRO A 190 -0.47 -6.19 -4.39
CA PRO A 190 -1.40 -7.30 -4.66
C PRO A 190 -2.22 -7.66 -3.43
N THR A 191 -3.53 -7.65 -3.53
CA THR A 191 -4.43 -7.96 -2.40
C THR A 191 -4.17 -9.35 -1.81
N ILE A 192 -3.85 -10.34 -2.65
CA ILE A 192 -3.58 -11.71 -2.20
C ILE A 192 -2.30 -11.81 -1.34
N LEU A 193 -1.27 -11.02 -1.66
CA LEU A 193 -0.05 -10.93 -0.84
C LEU A 193 -0.36 -10.31 0.51
N LEU A 194 -1.10 -9.20 0.54
CA LEU A 194 -1.50 -8.53 1.76
C LEU A 194 -2.39 -9.45 2.63
N THR A 195 -3.34 -10.14 2.02
CA THR A 195 -4.18 -11.16 2.67
C THR A 195 -3.34 -12.19 3.41
N LYS A 196 -2.32 -12.75 2.75
CA LYS A 196 -1.44 -13.77 3.35
C LYS A 196 -0.67 -13.23 4.55
N ILE A 197 -0.14 -12.01 4.46
CA ILE A 197 0.64 -11.40 5.55
C ILE A 197 -0.30 -11.06 6.72
N ILE A 198 -1.42 -10.41 6.45
CA ILE A 198 -2.40 -10.03 7.47
C ILE A 198 -2.91 -11.26 8.22
N GLN A 199 -3.23 -12.35 7.53
CA GLN A 199 -3.65 -13.61 8.16
C GLN A 199 -2.57 -14.25 9.05
N SER A 200 -1.30 -14.11 8.67
CA SER A 200 -0.18 -14.71 9.39
C SER A 200 0.14 -14.00 10.71
N TYR A 201 -0.18 -12.70 10.82
CA TYR A 201 0.26 -11.86 11.94
C TYR A 201 -0.88 -11.14 12.68
N SER A 202 -2.11 -11.47 12.36
CA SER A 202 -3.30 -10.96 13.07
C SER A 202 -4.35 -12.06 13.23
N GLU A 203 -5.29 -11.84 14.14
CA GLU A 203 -6.44 -12.72 14.36
C GLU A 203 -7.71 -12.14 13.70
N LYS A 204 -8.74 -12.98 13.53
CA LYS A 204 -10.06 -12.53 13.09
C LYS A 204 -10.58 -11.43 14.02
N ASN A 205 -11.30 -10.47 13.47
CA ASN A 205 -11.85 -9.31 14.15
C ASN A 205 -10.80 -8.30 14.69
N ASN A 206 -9.48 -8.54 14.53
CA ASN A 206 -8.50 -7.53 14.86
C ASN A 206 -8.71 -6.27 14.03
N LEU A 207 -8.47 -5.12 14.65
CA LEU A 207 -8.44 -3.83 13.99
C LEU A 207 -7.06 -3.56 13.42
N ILE A 208 -7.00 -3.35 12.12
CA ILE A 208 -5.79 -3.01 11.37
C ILE A 208 -5.87 -1.55 10.94
N ALA A 209 -4.84 -0.78 11.24
CA ALA A 209 -4.74 0.61 10.77
C ALA A 209 -3.84 0.70 9.55
N ASP A 210 -4.30 1.43 8.52
CA ASP A 210 -3.51 1.82 7.36
C ASP A 210 -3.78 3.29 7.04
N ILE A 211 -2.83 4.16 7.37
CA ILE A 211 -2.97 5.61 7.20
C ILE A 211 -2.43 6.13 5.86
N TYR A 212 -2.06 5.22 4.94
CA TYR A 212 -1.64 5.48 3.55
C TYR A 212 -2.30 4.46 2.62
N LEU A 213 -3.63 4.45 2.61
CA LEU A 213 -4.43 3.34 2.06
C LEU A 213 -4.33 3.20 0.53
N GLY A 214 -3.96 4.28 -0.19
CA GLY A 214 -3.84 4.30 -1.64
C GLY A 214 -5.12 3.83 -2.34
N SER A 215 -5.03 2.76 -3.12
CA SER A 215 -6.20 2.18 -3.78
C SER A 215 -7.02 1.22 -2.90
N GLY A 216 -6.70 1.07 -1.61
CA GLY A 216 -7.48 0.28 -0.66
C GLY A 216 -7.16 -1.21 -0.59
N SER A 217 -5.99 -1.64 -1.07
CA SER A 217 -5.66 -3.07 -1.07
C SER A 217 -5.65 -3.68 0.34
N THR A 218 -5.22 -2.93 1.35
CA THR A 218 -5.25 -3.35 2.76
C THR A 218 -6.68 -3.53 3.26
N LEU A 219 -7.60 -2.60 2.94
CA LEU A 219 -9.01 -2.70 3.34
C LEU A 219 -9.66 -3.94 2.72
N ILE A 220 -9.44 -4.18 1.43
CA ILE A 220 -9.97 -5.36 0.74
C ILE A 220 -9.37 -6.67 1.31
N ALA A 221 -8.09 -6.66 1.68
CA ALA A 221 -7.46 -7.81 2.34
C ALA A 221 -8.07 -8.07 3.75
N CYS A 222 -8.39 -7.01 4.49
CA CYS A 222 -9.07 -7.10 5.79
C CYS A 222 -10.48 -7.67 5.63
N GLU A 223 -11.28 -7.17 4.67
CA GLU A 223 -12.62 -7.69 4.36
C GLU A 223 -12.57 -9.20 4.07
N LYS A 224 -11.69 -9.62 3.13
CA LYS A 224 -11.53 -11.04 2.76
C LYS A 224 -11.10 -11.96 3.90
N THR A 225 -10.58 -11.40 4.97
CA THR A 225 -10.00 -12.16 6.09
C THR A 225 -10.77 -12.02 7.41
N ASN A 226 -11.90 -11.34 7.39
CA ASN A 226 -12.68 -11.00 8.57
C ASN A 226 -11.85 -10.20 9.61
N ARG A 227 -11.09 -9.21 9.15
CA ARG A 227 -10.43 -8.18 9.97
C ARG A 227 -11.10 -6.85 9.71
N LYS A 228 -10.98 -5.93 10.66
CA LYS A 228 -11.45 -4.54 10.50
C LYS A 228 -10.30 -3.69 9.99
N CYS A 229 -10.58 -2.78 9.08
CA CYS A 229 -9.60 -1.81 8.60
C CYS A 229 -10.06 -0.40 8.93
N PHE A 230 -9.24 0.36 9.65
CA PHE A 230 -9.40 1.80 9.76
C PHE A 230 -8.34 2.43 8.88
N GLY A 231 -8.77 2.97 7.75
CA GLY A 231 -7.90 3.43 6.68
C GLY A 231 -8.06 4.91 6.38
N MET A 232 -6.95 5.56 6.01
CA MET A 232 -6.91 6.95 5.59
C MET A 232 -6.29 7.05 4.21
N GLU A 233 -6.87 7.91 3.38
CA GLU A 233 -6.35 8.27 2.06
C GLU A 233 -6.49 9.77 1.86
N LEU A 234 -5.45 10.40 1.34
CA LEU A 234 -5.41 11.85 1.15
C LEU A 234 -6.13 12.29 -0.13
N ASP A 235 -6.01 11.49 -1.21
CA ASP A 235 -6.62 11.82 -2.50
C ASP A 235 -8.09 11.40 -2.55
N PRO A 236 -9.04 12.35 -2.65
CA PRO A 236 -10.47 12.06 -2.72
C PRO A 236 -10.86 11.12 -3.86
N ILE A 237 -10.11 11.13 -4.97
CA ILE A 237 -10.33 10.22 -6.11
C ILE A 237 -10.13 8.77 -5.67
N TYR A 238 -9.06 8.49 -4.93
CA TYR A 238 -8.81 7.15 -4.42
C TYR A 238 -9.75 6.76 -3.30
N VAL A 239 -10.25 7.69 -2.50
CA VAL A 239 -11.32 7.40 -1.52
C VAL A 239 -12.57 6.86 -2.22
N ASP A 240 -13.01 7.50 -3.31
CA ASP A 240 -14.15 7.01 -4.11
C ASP A 240 -13.87 5.63 -4.75
N VAL A 241 -12.62 5.39 -5.17
CA VAL A 241 -12.17 4.09 -5.68
C VAL A 241 -12.27 3.01 -4.61
N ILE A 242 -11.82 3.30 -3.38
CA ILE A 242 -11.87 2.36 -2.25
C ILE A 242 -13.31 1.96 -1.95
N ILE A 243 -14.22 2.94 -1.89
CA ILE A 243 -15.66 2.68 -1.67
C ILE A 243 -16.20 1.72 -2.73
N LYS A 244 -15.98 2.03 -4.01
CA LYS A 244 -16.44 1.19 -5.12
C LYS A 244 -15.78 -0.20 -5.18
N ARG A 245 -14.55 -0.35 -4.68
CA ARG A 245 -13.89 -1.66 -4.60
C ARG A 245 -14.47 -2.52 -3.49
N TRP A 246 -14.95 -1.90 -2.44
CA TRP A 246 -15.57 -2.58 -1.32
C TRP A 246 -17.01 -3.02 -1.62
N GLU A 247 -17.82 -2.20 -2.31
CA GLU A 247 -19.17 -2.54 -2.82
C GLU A 247 -19.12 -3.75 -3.79
#